data_bd779b0fdc88cf49fdc09658da9cd7f3
#
_entry.id   bd779b0fdc88cf49fdc09658da9cd7f3
#
_cell.length_a   1.000
_cell.length_b   1.000
_cell.length_c   1.000
_cell.angle_alpha   90.00
_cell.angle_beta   90.00
_cell.angle_gamma   90.00
#
_symmetry.space_group_name_H-M   'P 1'
#
loop_
_entity.id
_entity.type
_entity.pdbx_description
1 polymer ?
#
loop_
_entity_poly.entity_id
_entity_poly.type
_entity_poly.pdbx_seq_one_letter_code
_entity_poly.pdbx_strand_id
1 'polypeptide(L)'
;MDTLALIVTIGVALGFTYTNGFHDSANAIATSVSTRALTPRAALAMAAVMNLAGAFLGQGVAKTVSEGLIETPQGNQGMGILFAALLGAIVWNLVTWYFGLPSSSSHALFGGMVGAALAGGTEVIWTGVLEKVVIPMFVSPFVGLICGYLVMVAILWMFRKSSPNKTKRGFRIAQTVSAAGMALGHGLQDAQKTMGIVVMALVIADVQSQGDEIPVWVKIACALMLSLGTYAGGWRIMRTLGRKIIELDPPQGFAAETTGASIMFGSAFLFHAPISTTHVITSAIMGVGATKRVNAVRWGVAKNIVLGWFITMPAAAIVAALSYGFVYLVFG
;
A
#
# COMPACT_ATOMS: atom_id res chain seq x y z
N MET A 1 -30.87 -9.90 -4.64
CA MET A 1 -29.62 -9.44 -5.29
C MET A 1 -28.99 -10.59 -6.06
N ASP A 2 -28.31 -10.31 -7.17
CA ASP A 2 -27.69 -11.32 -8.00
C ASP A 2 -26.42 -11.89 -7.33
N THR A 3 -26.47 -13.17 -6.94
CA THR A 3 -25.33 -13.88 -6.33
C THR A 3 -24.12 -13.90 -7.26
N LEU A 4 -24.32 -13.86 -8.58
CA LEU A 4 -23.24 -13.80 -9.54
C LEU A 4 -22.49 -12.47 -9.45
N ALA A 5 -23.21 -11.34 -9.30
CA ALA A 5 -22.59 -10.02 -9.15
C ALA A 5 -21.71 -9.96 -7.89
N LEU A 6 -22.16 -10.53 -6.77
CA LEU A 6 -21.36 -10.62 -5.55
C LEU A 6 -20.09 -11.45 -5.78
N ILE A 7 -20.20 -12.65 -6.35
CA ILE A 7 -19.05 -13.53 -6.59
C ILE A 7 -18.04 -12.87 -7.52
N VAL A 8 -18.50 -12.22 -8.59
CA VAL A 8 -17.63 -11.52 -9.54
C VAL A 8 -16.93 -10.34 -8.87
N THR A 9 -17.65 -9.53 -8.08
CA THR A 9 -17.05 -8.39 -7.37
C THR A 9 -16.01 -8.83 -6.35
N ILE A 10 -16.28 -9.90 -5.58
CA ILE A 10 -15.28 -10.48 -4.67
C ILE A 10 -14.07 -11.01 -5.47
N GLY A 11 -14.29 -11.67 -6.59
CA GLY A 11 -13.21 -12.14 -7.46
C GLY A 11 -12.32 -11.01 -7.95
N VAL A 12 -12.91 -9.89 -8.35
CA VAL A 12 -12.15 -8.69 -8.76
C VAL A 12 -11.44 -8.03 -7.57
N ALA A 13 -12.04 -8.01 -6.37
CA ALA A 13 -11.39 -7.52 -5.15
C ALA A 13 -10.15 -8.35 -4.79
N LEU A 14 -10.23 -9.67 -4.91
CA LEU A 14 -9.09 -10.57 -4.75
C LEU A 14 -8.04 -10.36 -5.87
N GLY A 15 -8.47 -10.11 -7.10
CA GLY A 15 -7.61 -9.70 -8.22
C GLY A 15 -6.89 -8.38 -7.94
N PHE A 16 -7.58 -7.39 -7.38
CA PHE A 16 -6.95 -6.15 -6.90
C PHE A 16 -5.89 -6.43 -5.84
N THR A 17 -6.20 -7.29 -4.86
CA THR A 17 -5.23 -7.67 -3.82
C THR A 17 -3.97 -8.31 -4.40
N TYR A 18 -4.13 -9.18 -5.39
CA TYR A 18 -3.00 -9.79 -6.09
C TYR A 18 -2.18 -8.74 -6.83
N THR A 19 -2.84 -7.81 -7.57
CA THR A 19 -2.13 -6.73 -8.27
C THR A 19 -1.43 -5.79 -7.30
N ASN A 20 -2.04 -5.46 -6.17
CA ASN A 20 -1.42 -4.73 -5.09
C ASN A 20 -0.19 -5.46 -4.55
N GLY A 21 -0.29 -6.77 -4.30
CA GLY A 21 0.82 -7.59 -3.81
C GLY A 21 2.07 -7.49 -4.70
N PHE A 22 1.95 -7.67 -6.02
CA PHE A 22 3.12 -7.57 -6.88
C PHE A 22 3.57 -6.13 -7.15
N HIS A 23 2.65 -5.17 -7.19
CA HIS A 23 2.96 -3.76 -7.35
C HIS A 23 3.77 -3.24 -6.15
N ASP A 24 3.31 -3.52 -4.94
CA ASP A 24 3.86 -2.99 -3.70
C ASP A 24 4.88 -3.91 -3.01
N SER A 25 5.18 -5.10 -3.57
CA SER A 25 6.27 -5.96 -3.09
C SER A 25 7.60 -5.20 -2.93
N ALA A 26 7.84 -4.24 -3.82
CA ALA A 26 9.02 -3.38 -3.79
C ALA A 26 9.12 -2.54 -2.51
N ASN A 27 8.00 -2.13 -1.93
CA ASN A 27 7.96 -1.31 -0.72
C ASN A 27 8.59 -2.05 0.47
N ALA A 28 8.40 -3.37 0.54
CA ALA A 28 8.90 -4.18 1.64
C ALA A 28 10.36 -4.62 1.46
N ILE A 29 10.84 -4.80 0.21
CA ILE A 29 12.12 -5.50 -0.01
C ILE A 29 13.13 -4.77 -0.90
N ALA A 30 12.76 -3.66 -1.57
CA ALA A 30 13.68 -2.98 -2.49
C ALA A 30 14.99 -2.53 -1.82
N THR A 31 14.92 -2.10 -0.58
CA THR A 31 16.06 -1.68 0.24
C THR A 31 16.98 -2.86 0.56
N SER A 32 16.47 -3.97 1.09
CA SER A 32 17.24 -5.14 1.46
C SER A 32 17.87 -5.88 0.26
N VAL A 33 17.19 -5.86 -0.88
CA VAL A 33 17.74 -6.39 -2.14
C VAL A 33 18.83 -5.48 -2.70
N SER A 34 18.63 -4.14 -2.67
CA SER A 34 19.61 -3.19 -3.22
C SER A 34 20.90 -3.13 -2.41
N THR A 35 20.82 -3.25 -1.08
CA THR A 35 21.98 -3.32 -0.18
C THR A 35 22.64 -4.71 -0.14
N ARG A 36 22.05 -5.69 -0.82
CA ARG A 36 22.47 -7.09 -0.81
C ARG A 36 22.41 -7.73 0.58
N ALA A 37 21.50 -7.26 1.44
CA ALA A 37 21.21 -7.91 2.71
C ALA A 37 20.50 -9.25 2.50
N LEU A 38 19.58 -9.28 1.52
CA LEU A 38 18.87 -10.48 1.09
C LEU A 38 19.05 -10.70 -0.41
N THR A 39 19.04 -11.97 -0.82
CA THR A 39 18.88 -12.30 -2.24
C THR A 39 17.46 -12.01 -2.68
N PRO A 40 17.20 -11.68 -3.95
CA PRO A 40 15.84 -11.37 -4.41
C PRO A 40 14.82 -12.45 -4.11
N ARG A 41 15.18 -13.73 -4.30
CA ARG A 41 14.27 -14.86 -4.01
C ARG A 41 13.97 -15.01 -2.53
N ALA A 42 15.00 -14.90 -1.67
CA ALA A 42 14.81 -14.96 -0.22
C ALA A 42 13.97 -13.78 0.30
N ALA A 43 14.18 -12.58 -0.24
CA ALA A 43 13.41 -11.39 0.11
C ALA A 43 11.93 -11.54 -0.26
N LEU A 44 11.63 -12.03 -1.47
CA LEU A 44 10.25 -12.28 -1.91
C LEU A 44 9.56 -13.36 -1.07
N ALA A 45 10.23 -14.49 -0.80
CA ALA A 45 9.67 -15.54 0.03
C ALA A 45 9.41 -15.06 1.46
N MET A 46 10.36 -14.36 2.06
CA MET A 46 10.17 -13.74 3.38
C MET A 46 9.02 -12.75 3.39
N ALA A 47 8.96 -11.84 2.41
CA ALA A 47 7.91 -10.83 2.34
C ALA A 47 6.53 -11.47 2.15
N ALA A 48 6.42 -12.51 1.32
CA ALA A 48 5.16 -13.23 1.13
C ALA A 48 4.66 -13.86 2.44
N VAL A 49 5.55 -14.52 3.20
CA VAL A 49 5.20 -15.11 4.50
C VAL A 49 4.85 -14.04 5.53
N MET A 50 5.61 -12.94 5.58
CA MET A 50 5.35 -11.85 6.52
C MET A 50 4.08 -11.08 6.17
N ASN A 51 3.76 -10.85 4.89
CA ASN A 51 2.49 -10.28 4.45
C ASN A 51 1.30 -11.16 4.85
N LEU A 52 1.43 -12.48 4.68
CA LEU A 52 0.42 -13.42 5.14
C LEU A 52 0.16 -13.29 6.64
N ALA A 53 1.22 -13.31 7.44
CA ALA A 53 1.13 -13.17 8.90
C ALA A 53 0.57 -11.79 9.31
N GLY A 54 1.04 -10.72 8.66
CA GLY A 54 0.63 -9.34 8.94
C GLY A 54 -0.87 -9.11 8.74
N ALA A 55 -1.47 -9.75 7.75
CA ALA A 55 -2.89 -9.65 7.44
C ALA A 55 -3.82 -10.08 8.60
N PHE A 56 -3.34 -10.89 9.54
CA PHE A 56 -4.11 -11.36 10.70
C PHE A 56 -3.92 -10.51 11.97
N LEU A 57 -3.03 -9.51 11.96
CA LEU A 57 -2.68 -8.75 13.17
C LEU A 57 -3.72 -7.71 13.59
N GLY A 58 -4.69 -7.36 12.75
CA GLY A 58 -5.69 -6.36 13.08
C GLY A 58 -6.87 -6.32 12.11
N GLN A 59 -7.87 -5.49 12.44
CA GLN A 59 -9.07 -5.26 11.64
C GLN A 59 -9.47 -3.78 11.55
N GLY A 60 -8.79 -2.89 12.27
CA GLY A 60 -9.17 -1.48 12.39
C GLY A 60 -9.15 -0.73 11.05
N VAL A 61 -8.14 -0.97 10.22
CA VAL A 61 -8.04 -0.36 8.88
C VAL A 61 -9.17 -0.84 7.97
N ALA A 62 -9.55 -2.12 8.05
CA ALA A 62 -10.64 -2.66 7.23
C ALA A 62 -11.98 -2.00 7.57
N LYS A 63 -12.28 -1.79 8.87
CA LYS A 63 -13.48 -1.07 9.31
C LYS A 63 -13.49 0.37 8.79
N THR A 64 -12.37 1.07 8.87
CA THR A 64 -12.25 2.44 8.32
C THR A 64 -12.55 2.49 6.83
N VAL A 65 -12.13 1.49 6.06
CA VAL A 65 -12.37 1.43 4.60
C VAL A 65 -13.82 1.09 4.30
N SER A 66 -14.43 0.16 5.03
CA SER A 66 -15.82 -0.27 4.78
C SER A 66 -16.89 0.75 5.18
N GLU A 67 -16.58 1.68 6.11
CA GLU A 67 -17.60 2.54 6.72
C GLU A 67 -17.33 4.05 6.55
N GLY A 68 -16.17 4.43 6.02
CA GLY A 68 -15.71 5.80 6.21
C GLY A 68 -15.50 6.66 4.98
N LEU A 69 -15.75 6.18 3.76
CA LEU A 69 -15.37 6.89 2.53
C LEU A 69 -16.56 7.21 1.61
N ILE A 70 -17.48 6.27 1.47
CA ILE A 70 -18.72 6.44 0.72
C ILE A 70 -19.87 5.89 1.56
N GLU A 71 -21.07 6.41 1.37
CA GLU A 71 -22.25 5.75 1.90
C GLU A 71 -22.38 4.36 1.28
N THR A 72 -22.85 3.37 2.06
CA THR A 72 -22.99 2.01 1.55
C THR A 72 -24.09 1.99 0.49
N PRO A 73 -23.75 1.86 -0.80
CA PRO A 73 -24.75 1.87 -1.86
C PRO A 73 -25.57 0.58 -1.79
N GLN A 74 -26.80 0.62 -2.28
CA GLN A 74 -27.73 -0.50 -2.15
C GLN A 74 -27.84 -1.33 -3.45
N GLY A 75 -28.12 -2.61 -3.30
CA GLY A 75 -28.49 -3.51 -4.40
C GLY A 75 -27.45 -3.66 -5.52
N ASN A 76 -27.90 -3.93 -6.72
CA ASN A 76 -27.03 -4.15 -7.88
C ASN A 76 -26.23 -2.93 -8.29
N GLN A 77 -26.78 -1.72 -8.08
CA GLN A 77 -26.06 -0.46 -8.31
C GLN A 77 -24.81 -0.38 -7.41
N GLY A 78 -24.94 -0.73 -6.13
CA GLY A 78 -23.84 -0.76 -5.20
C GLY A 78 -22.73 -1.73 -5.61
N MET A 79 -23.11 -2.91 -6.08
CA MET A 79 -22.14 -3.86 -6.63
C MET A 79 -21.41 -3.31 -7.85
N GLY A 80 -22.15 -2.66 -8.76
CA GLY A 80 -21.57 -2.00 -9.95
C GLY A 80 -20.56 -0.92 -9.58
N ILE A 81 -20.84 -0.14 -8.53
CA ILE A 81 -19.92 0.89 -8.01
C ILE A 81 -18.64 0.26 -7.46
N LEU A 82 -18.74 -0.78 -6.61
CA LEU A 82 -17.56 -1.46 -6.07
C LEU A 82 -16.74 -2.12 -7.18
N PHE A 83 -17.40 -2.81 -8.10
CA PHE A 83 -16.74 -3.44 -9.24
C PHE A 83 -15.96 -2.41 -10.08
N ALA A 84 -16.59 -1.28 -10.43
CA ALA A 84 -15.97 -0.21 -11.20
C ALA A 84 -14.80 0.46 -10.45
N ALA A 85 -14.94 0.67 -9.14
CA ALA A 85 -13.87 1.19 -8.28
C ALA A 85 -12.63 0.29 -8.31
N LEU A 86 -12.83 -1.01 -8.18
CA LEU A 86 -11.76 -2.01 -8.22
C LEU A 86 -11.10 -2.08 -9.60
N LEU A 87 -11.87 -2.02 -10.69
CA LEU A 87 -11.32 -1.96 -12.05
C LEU A 87 -10.44 -0.72 -12.24
N GLY A 88 -10.91 0.45 -11.80
CA GLY A 88 -10.13 1.69 -11.86
C GLY A 88 -8.79 1.57 -11.13
N ALA A 89 -8.81 0.99 -9.94
CA ALA A 89 -7.61 0.76 -9.14
C ALA A 89 -6.66 -0.27 -9.79
N ILE A 90 -7.17 -1.38 -10.31
CA ILE A 90 -6.38 -2.41 -11.00
C ILE A 90 -5.71 -1.83 -12.24
N VAL A 91 -6.47 -1.14 -13.10
CA VAL A 91 -5.96 -0.53 -14.32
C VAL A 91 -4.84 0.45 -14.00
N TRP A 92 -5.04 1.32 -13.00
CA TRP A 92 -4.02 2.28 -12.61
C TRP A 92 -2.77 1.61 -12.02
N ASN A 93 -2.94 0.58 -11.19
CA ASN A 93 -1.82 -0.21 -10.67
C ASN A 93 -1.02 -0.88 -11.79
N LEU A 94 -1.68 -1.44 -12.80
CA LEU A 94 -1.02 -2.06 -13.95
C LEU A 94 -0.27 -1.03 -14.80
N VAL A 95 -0.85 0.14 -15.05
CA VAL A 95 -0.21 1.23 -15.77
C VAL A 95 1.06 1.68 -15.05
N THR A 96 0.96 2.01 -13.77
CA THR A 96 2.11 2.49 -12.99
C THR A 96 3.17 1.41 -12.78
N TRP A 97 2.76 0.14 -12.61
CA TRP A 97 3.69 -0.99 -12.60
C TRP A 97 4.44 -1.14 -13.92
N TYR A 98 3.74 -1.02 -15.06
CA TYR A 98 4.35 -1.12 -16.39
C TYR A 98 5.46 -0.08 -16.59
N PHE A 99 5.24 1.16 -16.14
CA PHE A 99 6.23 2.24 -16.21
C PHE A 99 7.25 2.20 -15.05
N GLY A 100 7.09 1.31 -14.07
CA GLY A 100 7.97 1.22 -12.90
C GLY A 100 7.88 2.46 -12.00
N LEU A 101 6.72 3.09 -11.96
CA LEU A 101 6.42 4.24 -11.10
C LEU A 101 5.88 3.75 -9.75
N PRO A 102 6.55 4.03 -8.63
CA PRO A 102 6.05 3.69 -7.30
C PRO A 102 4.89 4.62 -6.93
N SER A 103 3.70 4.25 -7.34
CA SER A 103 2.44 4.90 -6.99
C SER A 103 1.81 4.24 -5.77
N SER A 104 0.72 4.79 -5.26
CA SER A 104 0.00 4.24 -4.12
C SER A 104 -1.23 3.45 -4.58
N SER A 105 -1.20 2.14 -4.41
CA SER A 105 -2.35 1.27 -4.64
C SER A 105 -3.55 1.62 -3.75
N SER A 106 -3.30 2.12 -2.54
CA SER A 106 -4.35 2.65 -1.65
C SER A 106 -5.05 3.86 -2.24
N HIS A 107 -4.29 4.84 -2.75
CA HIS A 107 -4.87 6.02 -3.38
C HIS A 107 -5.57 5.69 -4.70
N ALA A 108 -5.10 4.68 -5.43
CA ALA A 108 -5.80 4.16 -6.59
C ALA A 108 -7.16 3.56 -6.21
N LEU A 109 -7.22 2.77 -5.12
CA LEU A 109 -8.45 2.21 -4.60
C LEU A 109 -9.44 3.29 -4.15
N PHE A 110 -8.98 4.24 -3.32
CA PHE A 110 -9.84 5.30 -2.79
C PHE A 110 -10.29 6.28 -3.88
N GLY A 111 -9.40 6.62 -4.82
CA GLY A 111 -9.76 7.39 -6.00
C GLY A 111 -10.82 6.67 -6.84
N GLY A 112 -10.64 5.36 -7.05
CA GLY A 112 -11.61 4.51 -7.73
C GLY A 112 -12.97 4.50 -7.04
N MET A 113 -13.00 4.35 -5.69
CA MET A 113 -14.24 4.40 -4.91
C MET A 113 -14.97 5.74 -5.07
N VAL A 114 -14.25 6.86 -4.92
CA VAL A 114 -14.84 8.20 -5.09
C VAL A 114 -15.36 8.40 -6.52
N GLY A 115 -14.57 8.04 -7.53
CA GLY A 115 -14.94 8.21 -8.93
C GLY A 115 -16.16 7.38 -9.34
N ALA A 116 -16.22 6.11 -8.92
CA ALA A 116 -17.35 5.23 -9.18
C ALA A 116 -18.61 5.67 -8.41
N ALA A 117 -18.47 6.10 -7.14
CA ALA A 117 -19.57 6.62 -6.33
C ALA A 117 -20.20 7.87 -6.96
N LEU A 118 -19.38 8.83 -7.38
CA LEU A 118 -19.86 10.04 -8.07
C LEU A 118 -20.57 9.72 -9.37
N ALA A 119 -20.03 8.78 -10.17
CA ALA A 119 -20.67 8.35 -11.42
C ALA A 119 -21.98 7.59 -11.17
N GLY A 120 -22.05 6.82 -10.07
CA GLY A 120 -23.23 6.06 -9.66
C GLY A 120 -24.25 6.86 -8.85
N GLY A 121 -24.00 8.15 -8.56
CA GLY A 121 -24.90 8.98 -7.77
C GLY A 121 -24.97 8.62 -6.29
N THR A 122 -23.96 7.89 -5.76
CA THR A 122 -23.85 7.59 -4.34
C THR A 122 -23.11 8.73 -3.63
N GLU A 123 -23.56 9.05 -2.42
CA GLU A 123 -22.95 10.10 -1.62
C GLU A 123 -21.53 9.75 -1.18
N VAL A 124 -20.60 10.68 -1.38
CA VAL A 124 -19.21 10.57 -0.91
C VAL A 124 -19.10 11.26 0.45
N ILE A 125 -18.58 10.55 1.42
CA ILE A 125 -18.32 11.09 2.77
C ILE A 125 -17.04 11.93 2.72
N TRP A 126 -17.16 13.18 2.25
CA TRP A 126 -16.01 14.06 2.00
C TRP A 126 -15.14 14.31 3.24
N THR A 127 -15.75 14.35 4.43
CA THR A 127 -15.01 14.44 5.70
C THR A 127 -14.13 13.22 5.90
N GLY A 128 -14.67 12.02 5.64
CA GLY A 128 -13.92 10.78 5.71
C GLY A 128 -12.79 10.71 4.66
N VAL A 129 -13.07 11.11 3.42
CA VAL A 129 -12.05 11.20 2.37
C VAL A 129 -10.94 12.18 2.76
N LEU A 130 -11.30 13.36 3.28
CA LEU A 130 -10.32 14.37 3.70
C LEU A 130 -9.46 13.87 4.87
N GLU A 131 -10.09 13.40 5.94
CA GLU A 131 -9.40 13.04 7.18
C GLU A 131 -8.65 11.72 7.11
N LYS A 132 -9.24 10.71 6.43
CA LYS A 132 -8.69 9.35 6.41
C LYS A 132 -7.82 9.05 5.18
N VAL A 133 -7.90 9.87 4.12
CA VAL A 133 -7.13 9.66 2.88
C VAL A 133 -6.25 10.87 2.56
N VAL A 134 -6.84 12.06 2.39
CA VAL A 134 -6.10 13.24 1.89
C VAL A 134 -5.07 13.73 2.93
N ILE A 135 -5.48 13.93 4.18
CA ILE A 135 -4.57 14.37 5.24
C ILE A 135 -3.42 13.37 5.43
N PRO A 136 -3.64 12.06 5.61
CA PRO A 136 -2.57 11.08 5.69
C PRO A 136 -1.68 11.03 4.43
N MET A 137 -2.24 11.28 3.25
CA MET A 137 -1.48 11.36 1.99
C MET A 137 -0.38 12.44 2.04
N PHE A 138 -0.72 13.59 2.61
CA PHE A 138 0.26 14.68 2.77
C PHE A 138 1.16 14.49 3.98
N VAL A 139 0.62 14.04 5.12
CA VAL A 139 1.36 13.92 6.38
C VAL A 139 2.37 12.78 6.35
N SER A 140 1.98 11.61 5.83
CA SER A 140 2.82 10.40 5.89
C SER A 140 4.17 10.53 5.17
N PRO A 141 4.31 11.21 4.01
CA PRO A 141 5.62 11.45 3.41
C PRO A 141 6.52 12.35 4.26
N PHE A 142 5.98 13.40 4.87
CA PHE A 142 6.76 14.27 5.74
C PHE A 142 7.24 13.54 6.99
N VAL A 143 6.35 12.76 7.62
CA VAL A 143 6.70 11.93 8.78
C VAL A 143 7.76 10.90 8.38
N GLY A 144 7.58 10.21 7.25
CA GLY A 144 8.56 9.25 6.73
C GLY A 144 9.94 9.87 6.49
N LEU A 145 9.98 11.03 5.85
CA LEU A 145 11.22 11.76 5.56
C LEU A 145 11.94 12.21 6.83
N ILE A 146 11.22 12.86 7.75
CA ILE A 146 11.78 13.40 8.99
C ILE A 146 12.24 12.25 9.90
N CYS A 147 11.39 11.24 10.13
CA CYS A 147 11.74 10.11 10.99
C CYS A 147 12.90 9.30 10.39
N GLY A 148 12.90 9.06 9.06
CA GLY A 148 14.00 8.38 8.38
C GLY A 148 15.32 9.13 8.55
N TYR A 149 15.31 10.45 8.38
CA TYR A 149 16.47 11.30 8.63
C TYR A 149 16.97 11.18 10.09
N LEU A 150 16.07 11.32 11.06
CA LEU A 150 16.41 11.28 12.49
C LEU A 150 16.93 9.91 12.93
N VAL A 151 16.29 8.82 12.49
CA VAL A 151 16.74 7.45 12.78
C VAL A 151 18.14 7.22 12.21
N MET A 152 18.41 7.68 10.98
CA MET A 152 19.75 7.54 10.39
C MET A 152 20.79 8.39 11.12
N VAL A 153 20.47 9.61 11.52
CA VAL A 153 21.36 10.45 12.34
C VAL A 153 21.68 9.75 13.67
N ALA A 154 20.69 9.17 14.34
CA ALA A 154 20.90 8.42 15.57
C ALA A 154 21.85 7.22 15.35
N ILE A 155 21.67 6.45 14.27
CA ILE A 155 22.58 5.35 13.90
C ILE A 155 24.00 5.86 13.65
N LEU A 156 24.16 6.95 12.89
CA LEU A 156 25.48 7.54 12.63
C LEU A 156 26.18 7.96 13.92
N TRP A 157 25.43 8.56 14.84
CA TRP A 157 25.97 8.99 16.14
C TRP A 157 26.35 7.82 17.04
N MET A 158 25.50 6.78 17.15
CA MET A 158 25.76 5.59 17.97
C MET A 158 26.97 4.80 17.46
N PHE A 159 27.13 4.68 16.15
CA PHE A 159 28.19 3.88 15.53
C PHE A 159 29.39 4.69 15.04
N ARG A 160 29.50 5.97 15.41
CA ARG A 160 30.57 6.89 14.95
C ARG A 160 32.01 6.41 15.26
N LYS A 161 32.17 5.59 16.33
CA LYS A 161 33.46 5.03 16.72
C LYS A 161 33.67 3.59 16.23
N SER A 162 32.70 3.00 15.57
CA SER A 162 32.74 1.61 15.09
C SER A 162 33.43 1.51 13.74
N SER A 163 34.11 0.38 13.48
CA SER A 163 34.73 0.19 12.18
C SER A 163 33.67 0.04 11.07
N PRO A 164 33.84 0.71 9.93
CA PRO A 164 32.82 0.70 8.84
C PRO A 164 32.45 -0.71 8.35
N ASN A 165 33.42 -1.62 8.28
CA ASN A 165 33.19 -2.99 7.80
C ASN A 165 32.36 -3.82 8.78
N LYS A 166 32.65 -3.71 10.09
CA LYS A 166 31.87 -4.39 11.14
C LYS A 166 30.45 -3.85 11.17
N THR A 167 30.29 -2.53 11.11
CA THR A 167 28.97 -1.86 11.07
C THR A 167 28.15 -2.33 9.88
N LYS A 168 28.70 -2.28 8.66
CA LYS A 168 28.00 -2.75 7.46
C LYS A 168 27.58 -4.23 7.54
N ARG A 169 28.43 -5.09 8.08
CA ARG A 169 28.12 -6.51 8.25
C ARG A 169 27.01 -6.73 9.28
N GLY A 170 27.07 -6.06 10.43
CA GLY A 170 26.03 -6.12 11.46
C GLY A 170 24.67 -5.61 10.95
N PHE A 171 24.66 -4.46 10.27
CA PHE A 171 23.42 -3.90 9.71
C PHE A 171 22.85 -4.72 8.56
N ARG A 172 23.66 -5.47 7.80
CA ARG A 172 23.16 -6.40 6.80
C ARG A 172 22.32 -7.53 7.43
N ILE A 173 22.71 -8.02 8.61
CA ILE A 173 21.95 -9.01 9.37
C ILE A 173 20.71 -8.35 9.99
N ALA A 174 20.88 -7.20 10.65
CA ALA A 174 19.76 -6.46 11.24
C ALA A 174 18.70 -6.08 10.20
N GLN A 175 19.11 -5.79 8.97
CA GLN A 175 18.22 -5.46 7.85
C GLN A 175 17.33 -6.65 7.43
N THR A 176 17.72 -7.89 7.68
CA THR A 176 16.82 -9.04 7.47
C THR A 176 15.60 -8.95 8.40
N VAL A 177 15.83 -8.52 9.64
CA VAL A 177 14.76 -8.36 10.64
C VAL A 177 13.88 -7.14 10.32
N SER A 178 14.50 -5.99 9.97
CA SER A 178 13.72 -4.79 9.63
C SER A 178 12.91 -4.98 8.34
N ALA A 179 13.44 -5.68 7.33
CA ALA A 179 12.70 -6.02 6.12
C ALA A 179 11.51 -6.95 6.42
N ALA A 180 11.70 -7.93 7.33
CA ALA A 180 10.60 -8.77 7.79
C ALA A 180 9.52 -7.96 8.52
N GLY A 181 9.92 -7.04 9.41
CA GLY A 181 9.01 -6.10 10.08
C GLY A 181 8.27 -5.17 9.10
N MET A 182 8.98 -4.68 8.08
CA MET A 182 8.40 -3.85 7.02
C MET A 182 7.35 -4.64 6.22
N ALA A 183 7.65 -5.89 5.84
CA ALA A 183 6.71 -6.76 5.13
C ALA A 183 5.49 -7.12 6.00
N LEU A 184 5.70 -7.36 7.29
CA LEU A 184 4.62 -7.62 8.25
C LEU A 184 3.67 -6.41 8.36
N GLY A 185 4.24 -5.20 8.48
CA GLY A 185 3.47 -3.95 8.50
C GLY A 185 2.74 -3.67 7.18
N HIS A 186 3.36 -4.04 6.04
CA HIS A 186 2.73 -3.95 4.73
C HIS A 186 1.50 -4.89 4.65
N GLY A 187 1.64 -6.17 5.06
CA GLY A 187 0.52 -7.10 5.12
C GLY A 187 -0.62 -6.64 6.04
N LEU A 188 -0.26 -6.09 7.21
CA LEU A 188 -1.22 -5.49 8.14
C LEU A 188 -2.02 -4.34 7.52
N GLN A 189 -1.39 -3.47 6.74
CA GLN A 189 -2.04 -2.33 6.10
C GLN A 189 -2.84 -2.75 4.85
N ASP A 190 -2.21 -3.45 3.93
CA ASP A 190 -2.75 -3.59 2.58
C ASP A 190 -3.77 -4.72 2.43
N ALA A 191 -3.64 -5.82 3.17
CA ALA A 191 -4.67 -6.86 3.19
C ALA A 191 -6.00 -6.34 3.75
N GLN A 192 -5.94 -5.51 4.81
CA GLN A 192 -7.14 -4.98 5.46
C GLN A 192 -7.94 -4.05 4.54
N LYS A 193 -7.31 -3.31 3.64
CA LYS A 193 -8.00 -2.43 2.70
C LYS A 193 -8.95 -3.23 1.81
N THR A 194 -8.48 -4.36 1.28
CA THR A 194 -9.35 -5.24 0.47
C THR A 194 -10.36 -6.00 1.34
N MET A 195 -9.98 -6.41 2.55
CA MET A 195 -10.97 -6.98 3.49
C MET A 195 -12.15 -6.02 3.71
N GLY A 196 -11.89 -4.71 3.87
CA GLY A 196 -12.94 -3.71 3.99
C GLY A 196 -13.85 -3.63 2.76
N ILE A 197 -13.29 -3.71 1.55
CA ILE A 197 -14.07 -3.74 0.31
C ILE A 197 -14.93 -5.02 0.20
N VAL A 198 -14.37 -6.17 0.54
CA VAL A 198 -15.13 -7.45 0.52
C VAL A 198 -16.26 -7.42 1.57
N VAL A 199 -15.99 -6.89 2.77
CA VAL A 199 -17.04 -6.69 3.80
C VAL A 199 -18.13 -5.76 3.28
N MET A 200 -17.78 -4.64 2.65
CA MET A 200 -18.77 -3.74 2.03
C MET A 200 -19.62 -4.48 0.97
N ALA A 201 -19.01 -5.31 0.14
CA ALA A 201 -19.74 -6.12 -0.83
C ALA A 201 -20.71 -7.12 -0.16
N LEU A 202 -20.30 -7.74 0.95
CA LEU A 202 -21.15 -8.64 1.74
C LEU A 202 -22.32 -7.90 2.39
N VAL A 203 -22.10 -6.68 2.88
CA VAL A 203 -23.15 -5.82 3.45
C VAL A 203 -24.14 -5.38 2.38
N ILE A 204 -23.67 -4.95 1.20
CA ILE A 204 -24.55 -4.62 0.05
C ILE A 204 -25.39 -5.82 -0.37
N ALA A 205 -24.86 -7.04 -0.18
CA ALA A 205 -25.51 -8.30 -0.51
C ALA A 205 -26.49 -8.80 0.56
N ASP A 206 -26.65 -8.10 1.67
CA ASP A 206 -27.41 -8.56 2.84
C ASP A 206 -26.95 -9.92 3.40
N VAL A 207 -25.69 -10.30 3.16
CA VAL A 207 -25.06 -11.52 3.69
C VAL A 207 -24.49 -11.28 5.09
N GLN A 208 -24.16 -10.03 5.39
CA GLN A 208 -23.55 -9.60 6.65
C GLN A 208 -24.07 -8.21 7.04
N SER A 209 -24.20 -7.96 8.35
CA SER A 209 -24.55 -6.62 8.86
C SER A 209 -23.31 -5.72 8.97
N GLN A 210 -23.55 -4.42 8.85
CA GLN A 210 -22.49 -3.43 9.06
C GLN A 210 -21.99 -3.50 10.51
N GLY A 211 -20.68 -3.49 10.71
CA GLY A 211 -20.07 -3.60 12.05
C GLY A 211 -19.77 -5.02 12.52
N ASP A 212 -20.26 -6.04 11.83
CA ASP A 212 -19.93 -7.44 12.14
C ASP A 212 -18.41 -7.72 12.01
N GLU A 213 -17.96 -8.78 12.64
CA GLU A 213 -16.57 -9.23 12.49
C GLU A 213 -16.27 -9.68 11.07
N ILE A 214 -15.05 -9.40 10.61
CA ILE A 214 -14.61 -9.85 9.28
C ILE A 214 -14.55 -11.37 9.25
N PRO A 215 -15.26 -12.04 8.33
CA PRO A 215 -15.27 -13.48 8.21
C PRO A 215 -13.85 -14.05 8.02
N VAL A 216 -13.55 -15.16 8.65
CA VAL A 216 -12.21 -15.78 8.60
C VAL A 216 -11.79 -16.11 7.18
N TRP A 217 -12.72 -16.56 6.33
CA TRP A 217 -12.41 -16.85 4.93
C TRP A 217 -11.98 -15.60 4.15
N VAL A 218 -12.54 -14.41 4.45
CA VAL A 218 -12.13 -13.12 3.85
C VAL A 218 -10.70 -12.81 4.22
N LYS A 219 -10.35 -12.95 5.52
CA LYS A 219 -8.98 -12.74 6.00
C LYS A 219 -8.01 -13.66 5.29
N ILE A 220 -8.33 -14.96 5.20
CA ILE A 220 -7.48 -15.96 4.55
C ILE A 220 -7.34 -15.65 3.05
N ALA A 221 -8.44 -15.38 2.35
CA ALA A 221 -8.43 -15.12 0.91
C ALA A 221 -7.60 -13.86 0.57
N CYS A 222 -7.83 -12.74 1.26
CA CYS A 222 -7.05 -11.51 1.07
C CYS A 222 -5.58 -11.70 1.42
N ALA A 223 -5.27 -12.38 2.53
CA ALA A 223 -3.90 -12.66 2.96
C ALA A 223 -3.15 -13.51 1.94
N LEU A 224 -3.78 -14.57 1.42
CA LEU A 224 -3.20 -15.44 0.40
C LEU A 224 -2.98 -14.70 -0.92
N MET A 225 -3.95 -13.92 -1.39
CA MET A 225 -3.82 -13.20 -2.65
C MET A 225 -2.74 -12.12 -2.59
N LEU A 226 -2.64 -11.39 -1.47
CA LEU A 226 -1.56 -10.43 -1.24
C LEU A 226 -0.20 -11.13 -1.23
N SER A 227 -0.09 -12.25 -0.53
CA SER A 227 1.14 -13.02 -0.41
C SER A 227 1.59 -13.59 -1.77
N LEU A 228 0.67 -14.18 -2.53
CA LEU A 228 0.95 -14.70 -3.88
C LEU A 228 1.37 -13.57 -4.84
N GLY A 229 0.67 -12.43 -4.80
CA GLY A 229 1.05 -11.24 -5.55
C GLY A 229 2.45 -10.76 -5.19
N THR A 230 2.75 -10.67 -3.90
CA THR A 230 4.09 -10.28 -3.41
C THR A 230 5.17 -11.23 -3.92
N TYR A 231 4.93 -12.53 -3.90
CA TYR A 231 5.89 -13.52 -4.41
C TYR A 231 6.14 -13.40 -5.91
N ALA A 232 5.12 -13.01 -6.70
CA ALA A 232 5.29 -12.72 -8.13
C ALA A 232 6.27 -11.56 -8.38
N GLY A 233 6.36 -10.60 -7.46
CA GLY A 233 7.36 -9.55 -7.41
C GLY A 233 7.14 -8.37 -8.35
N GLY A 234 7.52 -7.18 -7.89
CA GLY A 234 7.43 -5.89 -8.60
C GLY A 234 8.79 -5.38 -9.10
N TRP A 235 9.51 -6.15 -9.93
CA TRP A 235 10.90 -5.87 -10.31
C TRP A 235 11.14 -4.47 -10.90
N ARG A 236 10.20 -3.92 -11.65
CA ARG A 236 10.32 -2.59 -12.25
C ARG A 236 10.32 -1.49 -11.20
N ILE A 237 9.38 -1.56 -10.25
CA ILE A 237 9.24 -0.61 -9.13
C ILE A 237 10.41 -0.80 -8.16
N MET A 238 10.81 -2.05 -7.87
CA MET A 238 11.96 -2.37 -7.02
C MET A 238 13.26 -1.72 -7.52
N ARG A 239 13.48 -1.71 -8.84
CA ARG A 239 14.64 -1.01 -9.42
C ARG A 239 14.56 0.50 -9.21
N THR A 240 13.37 1.08 -9.23
CA THR A 240 13.18 2.51 -9.00
C THR A 240 13.46 2.88 -7.54
N LEU A 241 12.85 2.18 -6.59
CA LEU A 241 13.01 2.44 -5.15
C LEU A 241 14.42 2.11 -4.65
N GLY A 242 14.96 0.96 -5.07
CA GLY A 242 16.23 0.47 -4.55
C GLY A 242 17.47 1.09 -5.18
N ARG A 243 17.38 1.70 -6.38
CA ARG A 243 18.57 2.17 -7.11
C ARG A 243 18.45 3.54 -7.76
N LYS A 244 17.23 3.96 -8.15
CA LYS A 244 17.08 5.22 -8.90
C LYS A 244 16.99 6.44 -7.98
N ILE A 245 16.47 6.31 -6.75
CA ILE A 245 16.34 7.43 -5.80
C ILE A 245 17.69 7.75 -5.20
N ILE A 246 18.36 6.72 -4.65
CA ILE A 246 19.68 6.81 -4.02
C ILE A 246 20.34 5.43 -4.00
N GLU A 247 21.67 5.41 -3.93
CA GLU A 247 22.43 4.19 -3.63
C GLU A 247 22.52 3.99 -2.11
N LEU A 248 21.75 3.03 -1.60
CA LEU A 248 21.68 2.71 -0.18
C LEU A 248 22.81 1.77 0.25
N ASP A 249 23.30 1.99 1.47
CA ASP A 249 24.11 1.01 2.20
C ASP A 249 23.27 0.30 3.29
N PRO A 250 23.77 -0.79 3.92
CA PRO A 250 22.98 -1.57 4.87
C PRO A 250 22.44 -0.77 6.08
N PRO A 251 23.22 0.13 6.75
CA PRO A 251 22.66 1.00 7.78
C PRO A 251 21.49 1.87 7.30
N GLN A 252 21.60 2.39 6.09
CA GLN A 252 20.55 3.22 5.47
C GLN A 252 19.30 2.41 5.16
N GLY A 253 19.46 1.20 4.61
CA GLY A 253 18.35 0.30 4.36
C GLY A 253 17.62 -0.06 5.65
N PHE A 254 18.37 -0.44 6.70
CA PHE A 254 17.82 -0.70 8.02
C PHE A 254 17.05 0.48 8.60
N ALA A 255 17.60 1.70 8.51
CA ALA A 255 16.94 2.91 8.99
C ALA A 255 15.62 3.17 8.26
N ALA A 256 15.60 3.05 6.92
CA ALA A 256 14.40 3.27 6.12
C ALA A 256 13.32 2.22 6.42
N GLU A 257 13.67 0.93 6.49
CA GLU A 257 12.73 -0.16 6.79
C GLU A 257 12.18 -0.07 8.21
N THR A 258 13.02 0.19 9.21
CA THR A 258 12.59 0.37 10.61
C THR A 258 11.64 1.56 10.74
N THR A 259 11.96 2.69 10.10
CA THR A 259 11.08 3.87 10.07
C THR A 259 9.74 3.52 9.41
N GLY A 260 9.78 2.89 8.24
CA GLY A 260 8.56 2.51 7.51
C GLY A 260 7.68 1.56 8.31
N ALA A 261 8.26 0.50 8.88
CA ALA A 261 7.55 -0.45 9.73
C ALA A 261 6.90 0.23 10.94
N SER A 262 7.64 1.06 11.66
CA SER A 262 7.14 1.77 12.84
C SER A 262 5.94 2.68 12.50
N ILE A 263 6.00 3.41 11.38
CA ILE A 263 4.90 4.27 10.93
C ILE A 263 3.68 3.44 10.54
N MET A 264 3.87 2.30 9.84
CA MET A 264 2.76 1.44 9.43
C MET A 264 2.07 0.80 10.63
N PHE A 265 2.83 0.27 11.60
CA PHE A 265 2.26 -0.27 12.83
C PHE A 265 1.57 0.81 13.67
N GLY A 266 2.20 1.96 13.83
CA GLY A 266 1.60 3.09 14.55
C GLY A 266 0.28 3.55 13.90
N SER A 267 0.25 3.69 12.58
CA SER A 267 -0.96 4.06 11.85
C SER A 267 -2.07 3.01 11.99
N ALA A 268 -1.74 1.72 11.90
CA ALA A 268 -2.73 0.65 11.96
C ALA A 268 -3.31 0.45 13.36
N PHE A 269 -2.46 0.47 14.41
CA PHE A 269 -2.89 0.14 15.77
C PHE A 269 -3.38 1.34 16.58
N LEU A 270 -2.79 2.54 16.36
CA LEU A 270 -3.15 3.72 17.16
C LEU A 270 -4.24 4.56 16.49
N PHE A 271 -4.21 4.65 15.15
CA PHE A 271 -5.11 5.54 14.41
C PHE A 271 -6.12 4.80 13.53
N HIS A 272 -5.95 3.49 13.34
CA HIS A 272 -6.76 2.68 12.42
C HIS A 272 -6.85 3.30 11.01
N ALA A 273 -5.82 4.05 10.63
CA ALA A 273 -5.79 4.85 9.42
C ALA A 273 -5.14 4.07 8.26
N PRO A 274 -5.81 3.99 7.10
CA PRO A 274 -5.24 3.42 5.89
C PRO A 274 -4.24 4.39 5.28
N ILE A 275 -2.94 4.15 5.49
CA ILE A 275 -1.88 4.96 4.88
C ILE A 275 -1.30 4.31 3.63
N SER A 276 -0.57 5.11 2.84
CA SER A 276 0.20 4.63 1.69
C SER A 276 1.56 4.08 2.13
N THR A 277 1.73 2.79 2.02
CA THR A 277 3.00 2.11 2.29
C THR A 277 4.12 2.61 1.37
N THR A 278 3.78 2.89 0.09
CA THR A 278 4.70 3.46 -0.91
C THR A 278 5.19 4.86 -0.52
N HIS A 279 4.30 5.73 -0.05
CA HIS A 279 4.66 7.08 0.37
C HIS A 279 5.61 7.05 1.57
N VAL A 280 5.30 6.23 2.56
CA VAL A 280 6.09 6.08 3.79
C VAL A 280 7.50 5.60 3.48
N ILE A 281 7.65 4.47 2.78
CA ILE A 281 9.00 3.93 2.52
C ILE A 281 9.81 4.79 1.57
N THR A 282 9.17 5.35 0.53
CA THR A 282 9.87 6.22 -0.43
C THR A 282 10.43 7.47 0.25
N SER A 283 9.62 8.12 1.08
CA SER A 283 10.05 9.31 1.82
C SER A 283 11.06 8.99 2.91
N ALA A 284 10.95 7.83 3.60
CA ALA A 284 11.97 7.35 4.53
C ALA A 284 13.32 7.14 3.83
N ILE A 285 13.34 6.54 2.62
CA ILE A 285 14.53 6.40 1.79
C ILE A 285 15.14 7.77 1.44
N MET A 286 14.31 8.76 1.08
CA MET A 286 14.77 10.11 0.80
C MET A 286 15.37 10.77 2.06
N GLY A 287 14.70 10.66 3.22
CA GLY A 287 15.16 11.20 4.49
C GLY A 287 16.49 10.62 4.93
N VAL A 288 16.60 9.29 4.89
CA VAL A 288 17.86 8.57 5.17
C VAL A 288 18.97 9.02 4.21
N GLY A 289 18.63 9.16 2.92
CA GLY A 289 19.58 9.58 1.89
C GLY A 289 20.13 10.99 2.11
N ALA A 290 19.27 11.91 2.55
CA ALA A 290 19.64 13.30 2.81
C ALA A 290 20.69 13.46 3.94
N THR A 291 20.85 12.46 4.81
CA THR A 291 21.87 12.47 5.88
C THR A 291 23.32 12.44 5.36
N LYS A 292 23.57 11.85 4.19
CA LYS A 292 24.91 11.90 3.56
C LYS A 292 25.20 13.30 3.03
N ARG A 293 24.32 13.78 2.18
CA ARG A 293 24.24 15.13 1.62
C ARG A 293 22.90 15.26 0.89
N VAL A 294 22.31 16.43 0.88
CA VAL A 294 21.01 16.66 0.22
C VAL A 294 21.04 16.23 -1.25
N ASN A 295 22.13 16.49 -1.95
CA ASN A 295 22.31 16.13 -3.36
C ASN A 295 22.60 14.62 -3.59
N ALA A 296 22.70 13.79 -2.55
CA ALA A 296 22.79 12.34 -2.72
C ALA A 296 21.46 11.74 -3.18
N VAL A 297 20.35 12.41 -2.86
CA VAL A 297 19.02 12.06 -3.37
C VAL A 297 18.88 12.63 -4.78
N ARG A 298 18.47 11.79 -5.72
CA ARG A 298 18.17 12.19 -7.10
C ARG A 298 16.82 12.86 -7.17
N TRP A 299 16.75 14.14 -6.80
CA TRP A 299 15.50 14.91 -6.69
C TRP A 299 14.66 14.95 -7.96
N GLY A 300 15.26 14.82 -9.15
CA GLY A 300 14.52 14.67 -10.41
C GLY A 300 13.65 13.40 -10.43
N VAL A 301 14.18 12.28 -9.93
CA VAL A 301 13.41 11.03 -9.78
C VAL A 301 12.34 11.20 -8.69
N ALA A 302 12.71 11.78 -7.56
CA ALA A 302 11.79 12.05 -6.44
C ALA A 302 10.60 12.92 -6.89
N LYS A 303 10.84 13.99 -7.66
CA LYS A 303 9.79 14.84 -8.24
C LYS A 303 8.79 14.05 -9.09
N ASN A 304 9.30 13.18 -9.98
CA ASN A 304 8.44 12.36 -10.83
C ASN A 304 7.57 11.38 -10.01
N ILE A 305 8.13 10.82 -8.93
CA ILE A 305 7.40 9.95 -8.02
C ILE A 305 6.28 10.73 -7.31
N VAL A 306 6.61 11.91 -6.76
CA VAL A 306 5.66 12.78 -6.06
C VAL A 306 4.54 13.24 -7.02
N LEU A 307 4.87 13.60 -8.26
CA LEU A 307 3.85 13.91 -9.28
C LEU A 307 2.95 12.70 -9.55
N GLY A 308 3.51 11.49 -9.62
CA GLY A 308 2.73 10.26 -9.74
C GLY A 308 1.75 10.05 -8.60
N TRP A 309 2.13 10.42 -7.37
CA TRP A 309 1.23 10.33 -6.21
C TRP A 309 0.01 11.23 -6.35
N PHE A 310 0.19 12.48 -6.78
CA PHE A 310 -0.93 13.42 -6.98
C PHE A 310 -1.85 13.00 -8.13
N ILE A 311 -1.32 12.41 -9.19
CA ILE A 311 -2.10 11.97 -10.34
C ILE A 311 -2.89 10.69 -10.04
N THR A 312 -2.44 9.86 -9.11
CA THR A 312 -3.00 8.52 -8.84
C THR A 312 -4.49 8.56 -8.52
N MET A 313 -4.94 9.39 -7.56
CA MET A 313 -6.36 9.45 -7.19
C MET A 313 -7.25 9.95 -8.35
N PRO A 314 -6.96 11.10 -9.00
CA PRO A 314 -7.76 11.56 -10.13
C PRO A 314 -7.80 10.57 -11.30
N ALA A 315 -6.67 9.97 -11.64
CA ALA A 315 -6.62 9.02 -12.75
C ALA A 315 -7.43 7.75 -12.47
N ALA A 316 -7.27 7.16 -11.29
CA ALA A 316 -8.06 6.00 -10.88
C ALA A 316 -9.57 6.34 -10.79
N ALA A 317 -9.92 7.55 -10.32
CA ALA A 317 -11.29 8.02 -10.26
C ALA A 317 -11.92 8.14 -11.66
N ILE A 318 -11.19 8.70 -12.63
CA ILE A 318 -11.66 8.82 -14.01
C ILE A 318 -11.87 7.43 -14.63
N VAL A 319 -10.91 6.51 -14.47
CA VAL A 319 -11.05 5.15 -15.00
C VAL A 319 -12.22 4.42 -14.36
N ALA A 320 -12.41 4.56 -13.05
CA ALA A 320 -13.52 3.96 -12.34
C ALA A 320 -14.87 4.54 -12.78
N ALA A 321 -14.99 5.85 -12.95
CA ALA A 321 -16.20 6.50 -13.44
C ALA A 321 -16.57 6.03 -14.84
N LEU A 322 -15.60 5.94 -15.76
CA LEU A 322 -15.80 5.40 -17.10
C LEU A 322 -16.21 3.92 -17.07
N SER A 323 -15.57 3.12 -16.19
CA SER A 323 -15.92 1.70 -16.00
C SER A 323 -17.34 1.55 -15.49
N TYR A 324 -17.78 2.41 -14.55
CA TYR A 324 -19.14 2.39 -14.05
C TYR A 324 -20.15 2.74 -15.16
N GLY A 325 -19.89 3.79 -15.95
CA GLY A 325 -20.71 4.15 -17.08
C GLY A 325 -20.89 3.00 -18.09
N PHE A 326 -19.81 2.26 -18.37
CA PHE A 326 -19.87 1.07 -19.22
C PHE A 326 -20.72 -0.06 -18.60
N VAL A 327 -20.52 -0.36 -17.30
CA VAL A 327 -21.33 -1.37 -16.58
C VAL A 327 -22.80 -1.00 -16.59
N TYR A 328 -23.13 0.28 -16.36
CA TYR A 328 -24.50 0.76 -16.38
C TYR A 328 -25.15 0.66 -17.77
N LEU A 329 -24.42 0.96 -18.85
CA LEU A 329 -24.93 0.84 -20.24
C LEU A 329 -25.17 -0.60 -20.69
N VAL A 330 -24.44 -1.57 -20.11
CA VAL A 330 -24.53 -2.97 -20.53
C VAL A 330 -25.51 -3.77 -19.65
N PHE A 331 -25.62 -3.42 -18.35
CA PHE A 331 -26.34 -4.19 -17.34
C PHE A 331 -27.37 -3.37 -16.54
N GLY A 332 -27.50 -2.07 -16.80
CA GLY A 332 -28.38 -1.14 -16.07
C GLY A 332 -29.80 -1.04 -16.58
#